data_89668ccb35be43130052c5a09d892614
#
_entry.id   89668ccb35be43130052c5a09d892614
#
_cell.length_a   1.000
_cell.length_b   1.000
_cell.length_c   1.000
_cell.angle_alpha   90.00
_cell.angle_beta   90.00
_cell.angle_gamma   90.00
#
_symmetry.space_group_name_H-M   'P 1'
#
loop_
_entity.id
_entity.type
_entity.pdbx_description
1 polymer ?
#
loop_
_entity_poly.entity_id
_entity_poly.type
_entity_poly.pdbx_seq_one_letter_code
_entity_poly.pdbx_strand_id
1 'polypeptide(L)'
;MTNVKKKDGKQFGAIVLSLILLLSLVFPYPVMADQTAADQTTVASVYAIHKTGDDKENFVIVIMGEGYTQEQQEQFLKDATAKAQGLLKWSPYKEYSDRINIYAVQTVSNETGVGVMYGESNPDTYFHVQAFGKSCYFAKDGE
;
A
#
# COMPACT_ATOMS: atom_id res chain seq x y z
N MET A 1 5.04 -50.09 -56.24
CA MET A 1 4.07 -50.17 -55.13
C MET A 1 4.85 -50.07 -53.81
N THR A 2 4.95 -48.91 -53.28
CA THR A 2 5.68 -48.67 -52.03
C THR A 2 4.67 -48.26 -50.94
N ASN A 3 4.51 -49.14 -49.97
CA ASN A 3 3.62 -48.99 -48.84
C ASN A 3 4.26 -48.03 -47.81
N VAL A 4 3.76 -46.81 -47.70
CA VAL A 4 4.14 -45.87 -46.65
C VAL A 4 3.31 -46.18 -45.41
N LYS A 5 3.96 -46.74 -44.38
CA LYS A 5 3.35 -46.93 -43.03
C LYS A 5 3.08 -45.57 -42.38
N LYS A 6 1.80 -45.32 -42.13
CA LYS A 6 1.31 -44.20 -41.33
C LYS A 6 1.66 -44.44 -39.86
N LYS A 7 2.72 -43.76 -39.37
CA LYS A 7 3.22 -43.86 -38.00
C LYS A 7 2.53 -42.86 -37.07
N ASP A 8 1.68 -43.37 -36.29
CA ASP A 8 1.18 -43.02 -34.97
C ASP A 8 1.32 -41.57 -34.45
N GLY A 9 0.32 -40.76 -34.74
CA GLY A 9 0.14 -39.44 -34.11
C GLY A 9 -0.32 -39.53 -32.64
N LYS A 10 -0.57 -40.74 -32.11
CA LYS A 10 -1.02 -40.91 -30.69
C LYS A 10 0.13 -40.88 -29.67
N GLN A 11 1.34 -41.22 -30.06
CA GLN A 11 2.49 -41.19 -29.13
C GLN A 11 3.04 -39.77 -28.93
N PHE A 12 2.93 -38.88 -29.92
CA PHE A 12 3.36 -37.48 -29.79
C PHE A 12 2.46 -36.71 -28.82
N GLY A 13 1.13 -36.95 -28.83
CA GLY A 13 0.20 -36.31 -27.91
C GLY A 13 0.44 -36.69 -26.45
N ALA A 14 0.79 -37.97 -26.19
CA ALA A 14 1.05 -38.43 -24.82
C ALA A 14 2.36 -37.86 -24.24
N ILE A 15 3.39 -37.70 -25.05
CA ILE A 15 4.68 -37.13 -24.62
C ILE A 15 4.54 -35.62 -24.33
N VAL A 16 3.81 -34.88 -25.15
CA VAL A 16 3.56 -33.45 -24.94
C VAL A 16 2.71 -33.22 -23.67
N LEU A 17 1.68 -34.05 -23.44
CA LEU A 17 0.85 -33.94 -22.25
C LEU A 17 1.62 -34.28 -20.97
N SER A 18 2.51 -35.28 -21.01
CA SER A 18 3.39 -35.63 -19.88
C SER A 18 4.43 -34.54 -19.57
N LEU A 19 4.95 -33.86 -20.59
CA LEU A 19 5.92 -32.78 -20.42
C LEU A 19 5.26 -31.52 -19.80
N ILE A 20 4.01 -31.22 -20.17
CA ILE A 20 3.24 -30.13 -19.58
C ILE A 20 2.93 -30.39 -18.12
N LEU A 21 2.60 -31.66 -17.76
CA LEU A 21 2.32 -32.04 -16.39
C LEU A 21 3.56 -31.98 -15.48
N LEU A 22 4.75 -32.29 -16.01
CA LEU A 22 6.02 -32.22 -15.28
C LEU A 22 6.51 -30.77 -15.12
N LEU A 23 6.18 -29.88 -16.04
CA LEU A 23 6.57 -28.47 -15.96
C LEU A 23 5.75 -27.70 -14.89
N SER A 24 4.55 -28.18 -14.54
CA SER A 24 3.69 -27.57 -13.51
C SER A 24 4.19 -27.85 -12.08
N LEU A 25 5.10 -28.80 -11.87
CA LEU A 25 5.66 -29.14 -10.56
C LEU A 25 6.90 -28.32 -10.15
N VAL A 26 7.46 -27.52 -11.08
CA VAL A 26 8.71 -26.78 -10.82
C VAL A 26 8.50 -25.29 -10.52
N PHE A 27 7.32 -24.74 -10.80
CA PHE A 27 7.00 -23.37 -10.40
C PHE A 27 6.28 -23.38 -9.05
N PRO A 28 6.87 -22.79 -7.97
CA PRO A 28 6.12 -22.52 -6.77
C PRO A 28 5.03 -21.50 -7.16
N TYR A 29 3.78 -21.96 -7.23
CA TYR A 29 2.65 -21.03 -7.29
C TYR A 29 2.74 -20.15 -6.04
N PRO A 30 2.65 -18.80 -6.16
CA PRO A 30 2.45 -18.00 -4.98
C PRO A 30 1.15 -18.51 -4.34
N VAL A 31 1.27 -19.07 -3.16
CA VAL A 31 0.11 -19.33 -2.31
C VAL A 31 -0.54 -17.98 -2.08
N MET A 32 -1.62 -17.69 -2.80
CA MET A 32 -2.51 -16.62 -2.42
C MET A 32 -3.04 -17.02 -1.04
N ALA A 33 -2.59 -16.28 -0.04
CA ALA A 33 -3.15 -16.38 1.28
C ALA A 33 -4.66 -16.20 1.14
N ASP A 34 -5.38 -17.18 1.66
CA ASP A 34 -6.83 -17.23 1.73
C ASP A 34 -7.35 -15.89 2.27
N GLN A 35 -7.90 -15.05 1.38
CA GLN A 35 -8.65 -13.89 1.79
C GLN A 35 -10.00 -14.39 2.27
N THR A 36 -10.03 -14.86 3.49
CA THR A 36 -11.28 -15.03 4.22
C THR A 36 -11.96 -13.66 4.21
N ALA A 37 -13.11 -13.59 3.56
CA ALA A 37 -13.97 -12.41 3.57
C ALA A 37 -14.41 -12.13 5.01
N ALA A 38 -13.62 -11.35 5.72
CA ALA A 38 -13.96 -10.76 6.98
C ALA A 38 -14.09 -9.26 6.74
N ASP A 39 -15.31 -8.79 6.98
CA ASP A 39 -15.65 -7.42 7.33
C ASP A 39 -14.80 -6.35 6.63
N GLN A 40 -15.41 -5.58 5.71
CA GLN A 40 -14.77 -4.45 5.03
C GLN A 40 -14.53 -3.28 6.02
N THR A 41 -13.80 -3.57 7.08
CA THR A 41 -12.97 -2.57 7.72
C THR A 41 -11.82 -2.37 6.74
N THR A 42 -11.78 -1.25 6.07
CA THR A 42 -10.69 -0.87 5.16
C THR A 42 -9.41 -0.92 5.98
N VAL A 43 -8.69 -2.06 5.91
CA VAL A 43 -7.40 -2.19 6.60
C VAL A 43 -6.47 -1.21 5.91
N ALA A 44 -6.18 -0.11 6.59
CA ALA A 44 -5.26 0.88 6.11
C ALA A 44 -3.91 0.20 5.83
N SER A 45 -3.44 0.28 4.58
CA SER A 45 -2.15 -0.29 4.22
C SER A 45 -1.02 0.51 4.86
N VAL A 46 -0.09 -0.17 5.53
CA VAL A 46 1.04 0.43 6.23
C VAL A 46 2.32 0.20 5.44
N TYR A 47 3.06 1.25 5.18
CA TYR A 47 4.33 1.22 4.43
C TYR A 47 5.47 1.76 5.28
N ALA A 48 6.55 1.00 5.40
CA ALA A 48 7.77 1.49 6.04
C ALA A 48 8.53 2.40 5.05
N ILE A 49 8.59 3.71 5.36
CA ILE A 49 9.35 4.69 4.57
C ILE A 49 10.82 4.71 5.02
N HIS A 50 11.04 4.67 6.32
CA HIS A 50 12.36 4.68 6.94
C HIS A 50 12.32 3.74 8.13
N LYS A 51 13.12 2.67 8.09
CA LYS A 51 13.18 1.68 9.16
C LYS A 51 14.63 1.35 9.48
N THR A 52 15.05 1.62 10.71
CA THR A 52 16.43 1.47 11.17
C THR A 52 16.59 0.42 12.26
N GLY A 53 15.49 0.00 12.89
CA GLY A 53 15.55 -1.00 13.97
C GLY A 53 14.18 -1.52 14.39
N ASP A 54 14.14 -2.18 15.55
CA ASP A 54 12.88 -2.65 16.15
C ASP A 54 12.04 -1.45 16.62
N ASP A 55 10.74 -1.52 16.41
CA ASP A 55 9.79 -0.46 16.80
C ASP A 55 9.69 -0.29 18.31
N LYS A 56 10.07 -1.32 19.09
CA LYS A 56 10.11 -1.26 20.56
C LYS A 56 11.31 -0.46 21.10
N GLU A 57 12.35 -0.33 20.27
CA GLU A 57 13.60 0.34 20.65
C GLU A 57 13.77 1.71 19.97
N ASN A 58 13.03 1.93 18.89
CA ASN A 58 13.12 3.15 18.10
C ASN A 58 11.92 4.07 18.33
N PHE A 59 12.13 5.35 18.11
CA PHE A 59 11.05 6.32 18.04
C PHE A 59 10.26 6.12 16.74
N VAL A 60 8.96 5.87 16.86
CA VAL A 60 8.08 5.60 15.71
C VAL A 60 7.30 6.85 15.34
N ILE A 61 7.41 7.25 14.08
CA ILE A 61 6.62 8.33 13.47
C ILE A 61 5.67 7.70 12.45
N VAL A 62 4.39 8.10 12.51
CA VAL A 62 3.37 7.65 11.57
C VAL A 62 2.85 8.86 10.80
N ILE A 63 2.89 8.77 9.47
CA ILE A 63 2.31 9.76 8.55
C ILE A 63 1.02 9.15 8.00
N MET A 64 -0.10 9.80 8.28
CA MET A 64 -1.42 9.36 7.81
C MET A 64 -1.91 10.26 6.68
N GLY A 65 -2.58 9.66 5.71
CA GLY A 65 -3.18 10.38 4.59
C GLY A 65 -4.48 11.06 4.99
N GLU A 66 -4.67 12.32 4.64
CA GLU A 66 -5.93 13.04 4.77
C GLU A 66 -6.28 13.70 3.44
N GLY A 67 -7.50 13.49 2.96
CA GLY A 67 -7.96 14.07 1.71
C GLY A 67 -7.32 13.49 0.45
N TYR A 68 -6.80 12.26 0.52
CA TYR A 68 -6.36 11.49 -0.64
C TYR A 68 -7.41 10.43 -0.97
N THR A 69 -7.96 10.48 -2.18
CA THR A 69 -8.90 9.47 -2.67
C THR A 69 -8.20 8.16 -3.02
N GLN A 70 -8.96 7.13 -3.41
CA GLN A 70 -8.40 5.84 -3.83
C GLN A 70 -7.40 6.00 -4.99
N GLU A 71 -7.69 6.87 -5.95
CA GLU A 71 -6.83 7.13 -7.12
C GLU A 71 -5.57 7.90 -6.75
N GLN A 72 -5.57 8.57 -5.62
CA GLN A 72 -4.47 9.42 -5.15
C GLN A 72 -3.53 8.71 -4.15
N GLN A 73 -3.74 7.44 -3.86
CA GLN A 73 -2.94 6.72 -2.86
C GLN A 73 -1.45 6.61 -3.23
N GLU A 74 -1.14 6.48 -4.52
CA GLU A 74 0.26 6.51 -4.99
C GLU A 74 0.89 7.89 -4.77
N GLN A 75 0.12 8.97 -5.00
CA GLN A 75 0.57 10.33 -4.74
C GLN A 75 0.81 10.55 -3.24
N PHE A 76 -0.10 10.07 -2.38
CA PHE A 76 0.11 10.11 -0.93
C PHE A 76 1.45 9.48 -0.50
N LEU A 77 1.79 8.30 -1.03
CA LEU A 77 3.06 7.64 -0.68
C LEU A 77 4.28 8.45 -1.13
N LYS A 78 4.22 9.10 -2.30
CA LYS A 78 5.27 10.01 -2.78
C LYS A 78 5.43 11.21 -1.85
N ASP A 79 4.31 11.83 -1.46
CA ASP A 79 4.28 13.00 -0.59
C ASP A 79 4.77 12.66 0.83
N ALA A 80 4.29 11.55 1.40
CA ALA A 80 4.72 11.06 2.70
C ALA A 80 6.23 10.76 2.71
N THR A 81 6.75 10.14 1.65
CA THR A 81 8.18 9.86 1.50
C THR A 81 9.00 11.16 1.45
N ALA A 82 8.56 12.14 0.66
CA ALA A 82 9.23 13.43 0.58
C ALA A 82 9.23 14.18 1.92
N LYS A 83 8.11 14.12 2.68
CA LYS A 83 7.99 14.73 4.01
C LYS A 83 8.89 14.03 5.03
N ALA A 84 8.93 12.69 5.05
CA ALA A 84 9.83 11.93 5.91
C ALA A 84 11.30 12.27 5.65
N GLN A 85 11.71 12.30 4.38
CA GLN A 85 13.07 12.70 3.99
C GLN A 85 13.38 14.15 4.37
N GLY A 86 12.40 15.03 4.26
CA GLY A 86 12.51 16.41 4.71
C GLY A 86 12.73 16.49 6.22
N LEU A 87 11.92 15.80 7.00
CA LEU A 87 11.99 15.76 8.46
C LEU A 87 13.37 15.32 8.95
N LEU A 88 13.93 14.25 8.36
CA LEU A 88 15.24 13.71 8.72
C LEU A 88 16.43 14.62 8.38
N LYS A 89 16.21 15.76 7.72
CA LYS A 89 17.26 16.77 7.48
C LYS A 89 17.33 17.84 8.58
N TRP A 90 16.34 17.89 9.47
CA TRP A 90 16.22 18.93 10.50
C TRP A 90 16.57 18.39 11.88
N SER A 91 17.27 19.19 12.67
CA SER A 91 17.50 18.93 14.10
C SER A 91 16.17 18.96 14.88
N PRO A 92 15.94 18.04 15.85
CA PRO A 92 16.85 16.98 16.33
C PRO A 92 16.75 15.66 15.54
N TYR A 93 15.84 15.52 14.57
CA TYR A 93 15.59 14.26 13.88
C TYR A 93 16.80 13.76 13.08
N LYS A 94 17.59 14.69 12.57
CA LYS A 94 18.82 14.37 11.82
C LYS A 94 19.82 13.60 12.67
N GLU A 95 20.02 14.02 13.89
CA GLU A 95 21.02 13.45 14.84
C GLU A 95 20.59 12.08 15.35
N TYR A 96 19.28 11.80 15.34
CA TYR A 96 18.70 10.54 15.81
C TYR A 96 18.11 9.69 14.68
N SER A 97 18.49 9.96 13.43
CA SER A 97 17.89 9.30 12.27
C SER A 97 18.08 7.78 12.26
N ASP A 98 19.14 7.27 12.90
CA ASP A 98 19.41 5.85 13.10
C ASP A 98 18.55 5.19 14.20
N ARG A 99 17.79 5.98 14.95
CA ARG A 99 16.88 5.58 16.03
C ARG A 99 15.43 5.94 15.76
N ILE A 100 15.08 6.23 14.50
CA ILE A 100 13.74 6.61 14.09
C ILE A 100 13.23 5.61 13.05
N ASN A 101 12.01 5.14 13.23
CA ASN A 101 11.25 4.44 12.19
C ASN A 101 10.09 5.33 11.73
N ILE A 102 9.88 5.45 10.41
CA ILE A 102 8.80 6.25 9.84
C ILE A 102 7.94 5.36 8.94
N TYR A 103 6.64 5.36 9.21
CA TYR A 103 5.64 4.63 8.44
C TYR A 103 4.65 5.58 7.80
N ALA A 104 4.15 5.23 6.62
CA ALA A 104 2.98 5.83 6.01
C ALA A 104 1.79 4.88 6.17
N VAL A 105 0.65 5.43 6.57
CA VAL A 105 -0.62 4.71 6.66
C VAL A 105 -1.56 5.31 5.62
N GLN A 106 -1.92 4.50 4.63
CA GLN A 106 -2.89 4.90 3.62
C GLN A 106 -4.30 4.90 4.21
N THR A 107 -4.97 6.03 4.11
CA THR A 107 -6.38 6.20 4.42
C THR A 107 -7.08 6.74 3.18
N VAL A 108 -8.22 6.19 2.83
CA VAL A 108 -8.95 6.56 1.63
C VAL A 108 -10.06 7.53 2.00
N SER A 109 -9.99 8.74 1.48
CA SER A 109 -11.04 9.75 1.59
C SER A 109 -12.01 9.65 0.41
N ASN A 110 -13.27 9.99 0.61
CA ASN A 110 -14.26 10.06 -0.47
C ASN A 110 -14.02 11.26 -1.39
N GLU A 111 -13.53 12.35 -0.80
CA GLU A 111 -13.21 13.59 -1.51
C GLU A 111 -11.77 14.03 -1.24
N THR A 112 -11.21 14.79 -2.20
CA THR A 112 -9.86 15.32 -2.07
C THR A 112 -9.85 16.63 -1.29
N GLY A 113 -8.76 16.88 -0.54
CA GLY A 113 -8.52 18.14 0.14
C GLY A 113 -8.65 18.06 1.66
N VAL A 114 -8.72 19.23 2.27
CA VAL A 114 -8.88 19.40 3.73
C VAL A 114 -9.96 20.45 3.95
N GLY A 115 -10.83 20.23 4.91
CA GLY A 115 -11.85 21.19 5.30
C GLY A 115 -11.25 22.52 5.78
N VAL A 116 -12.01 23.59 5.70
CA VAL A 116 -11.61 24.91 6.19
C VAL A 116 -12.54 25.31 7.31
N MET A 117 -11.99 25.49 8.50
CA MET A 117 -12.77 25.96 9.64
C MET A 117 -13.37 27.34 9.38
N TYR A 118 -14.67 27.49 9.55
CA TYR A 118 -15.45 28.68 9.22
C TYR A 118 -15.46 29.03 7.72
N GLY A 119 -15.09 28.07 6.84
CA GLY A 119 -15.15 28.20 5.39
C GLY A 119 -16.31 27.39 4.79
N GLU A 120 -16.54 27.58 3.49
CA GLU A 120 -17.58 26.87 2.75
C GLU A 120 -17.13 25.47 2.30
N SER A 121 -15.83 25.17 2.38
CA SER A 121 -15.27 23.88 1.94
C SER A 121 -15.14 22.91 3.12
N ASN A 122 -15.89 21.83 3.06
CA ASN A 122 -15.83 20.75 4.04
C ASN A 122 -15.92 19.39 3.31
N PRO A 123 -14.85 18.98 2.62
CA PRO A 123 -14.85 17.72 1.87
C PRO A 123 -15.01 16.51 2.79
N ASP A 124 -15.67 15.47 2.29
CA ASP A 124 -15.82 14.19 2.97
C ASP A 124 -14.51 13.42 2.97
N THR A 125 -13.68 13.70 3.98
CA THR A 125 -12.35 13.11 4.14
C THR A 125 -12.32 12.12 5.30
N TYR A 126 -11.28 11.29 5.34
CA TYR A 126 -11.21 10.15 6.28
C TYR A 126 -11.24 10.59 7.77
N PHE A 127 -10.50 11.65 8.12
CA PHE A 127 -10.43 12.15 9.51
C PHE A 127 -11.24 13.42 9.72
N HIS A 128 -11.87 13.97 8.69
CA HIS A 128 -12.60 15.24 8.74
C HIS A 128 -11.78 16.39 9.34
N VAL A 129 -10.47 16.44 8.99
CA VAL A 129 -9.58 17.49 9.48
C VAL A 129 -9.95 18.82 8.86
N GLN A 130 -10.01 19.86 9.69
CA GLN A 130 -10.25 21.24 9.26
C GLN A 130 -8.99 22.08 9.50
N ALA A 131 -8.62 22.87 8.50
CA ALA A 131 -7.51 23.81 8.58
C ALA A 131 -8.01 25.18 9.05
N PHE A 132 -7.26 25.81 9.94
CA PHE A 132 -7.45 27.21 10.35
C PHE A 132 -6.10 27.91 10.37
N GLY A 133 -5.88 28.77 9.40
CA GLY A 133 -4.58 29.42 9.22
C GLY A 133 -3.47 28.41 8.96
N LYS A 134 -2.53 28.26 9.90
CA LYS A 134 -1.42 27.28 9.83
C LYS A 134 -1.64 26.04 10.70
N SER A 135 -2.80 25.91 11.33
CA SER A 135 -3.14 24.83 12.23
C SER A 135 -4.20 23.91 11.63
N CYS A 136 -4.21 22.64 12.02
CA CYS A 136 -5.25 21.70 11.64
C CYS A 136 -5.94 21.19 12.92
N TYR A 137 -7.24 20.97 12.85
CA TYR A 137 -8.08 20.49 13.93
C TYR A 137 -8.92 19.32 13.45
N PHE A 138 -9.16 18.35 14.31
CA PHE A 138 -10.18 17.34 14.04
C PHE A 138 -11.55 17.96 14.26
N ALA A 139 -12.46 17.75 13.30
CA ALA A 139 -13.84 18.13 13.53
C ALA A 139 -14.40 17.30 14.68
N LYS A 140 -15.08 17.95 15.61
CA LYS A 140 -15.79 17.26 16.67
C LYS A 140 -17.09 16.73 16.10
N ASP A 141 -17.35 15.43 16.26
CA ASP A 141 -18.58 14.82 15.79
C ASP A 141 -19.80 15.58 16.38
N GLY A 142 -20.60 16.16 15.50
CA GLY A 142 -21.88 16.77 15.86
C GLY A 142 -21.91 18.29 16.07
N GLU A 143 -20.90 19.06 15.65
CA GLU A 143 -20.99 20.53 15.57
C GLU A 143 -20.93 21.03 14.13
#